data_a72cb8b33eb31924ccb56138637786df
#
_entry.id   a72cb8b33eb31924ccb56138637786df
#
_cell.length_a   1.000
_cell.length_b   1.000
_cell.length_c   1.000
_cell.angle_alpha   90.00
_cell.angle_beta   90.00
_cell.angle_gamma   90.00
#
_symmetry.space_group_name_H-M   'P 1'
#
loop_
_entity.id
_entity.type
_entity.pdbx_description
1 polymer ?
#
loop_
_entity_poly.entity_id
_entity_poly.type
_entity_poly.pdbx_seq_one_letter_code
_entity_poly.pdbx_strand_id
1 'polypeptide(L)' 'MAVGDAECTRLVMRELNRRYVDYSQVDVRVIHGVVYMRGLLKRLRNHPEVDLEREAELIRKILRQRPEIRAIVWEVGTAN' A
#
# COMPACT_ATOMS: atom_id res chain seq x y z
N MET A 1 17.31 14.96 -7.80
CA MET A 1 16.61 14.04 -8.64
C MET A 1 15.80 13.05 -7.87
N ALA A 2 14.58 12.96 -8.22
CA ALA A 2 13.70 12.12 -7.46
C ALA A 2 13.77 10.67 -7.95
N VAL A 3 14.97 10.13 -7.96
CA VAL A 3 15.13 8.71 -8.20
C VAL A 3 14.13 7.96 -7.37
N GLY A 4 13.92 8.53 -6.20
CA GLY A 4 13.09 7.90 -5.25
C GLY A 4 11.64 7.70 -5.66
N ASP A 5 11.05 8.59 -6.46
CA ASP A 5 9.61 8.50 -6.69
C ASP A 5 9.22 7.27 -7.49
N ALA A 6 9.90 6.99 -8.59
CA ALA A 6 9.61 5.79 -9.37
C ALA A 6 9.98 4.53 -8.60
N GLU A 7 11.10 4.55 -7.88
CA GLU A 7 11.51 3.41 -7.08
C GLU A 7 10.59 3.18 -5.89
N CYS A 8 10.14 4.27 -5.26
CA CYS A 8 9.16 4.16 -4.19
C CYS A 8 7.86 3.56 -4.69
N THR A 9 7.41 3.96 -5.87
CA THR A 9 6.19 3.38 -6.44
C THR A 9 6.36 1.89 -6.62
N ARG A 10 7.47 1.45 -7.20
CA ARG A 10 7.73 0.02 -7.39
C ARG A 10 7.80 -0.72 -6.05
N LEU A 11 8.41 -0.09 -5.06
CA LEU A 11 8.51 -0.68 -3.73
C LEU A 11 7.14 -0.88 -3.11
N VAL A 12 6.29 0.14 -3.19
CA VAL A 12 4.93 0.06 -2.66
C VAL A 12 4.14 -1.04 -3.37
N MET A 13 4.22 -1.08 -4.69
CA MET A 13 3.50 -2.10 -5.46
C MET A 13 4.02 -3.49 -5.13
N ARG A 14 5.32 -3.64 -4.93
CA ARG A 14 5.89 -4.93 -4.54
C ARG A 14 5.37 -5.39 -3.19
N GLU A 15 5.29 -4.46 -2.22
CA GLU A 15 4.77 -4.82 -0.91
C GLU A 15 3.29 -5.21 -0.97
N LEU A 16 2.50 -4.48 -1.74
CA LEU A 16 1.10 -4.84 -1.94
C LEU A 16 0.97 -6.22 -2.58
N ASN A 17 1.82 -6.49 -3.55
CA ASN A 17 1.78 -7.77 -4.26
C ASN A 17 2.18 -8.95 -3.38
N ARG A 18 2.95 -8.71 -2.34
CA ARG A 18 3.34 -9.75 -1.38
C ARG A 18 2.21 -10.13 -0.41
N ARG A 19 1.29 -9.21 -0.19
CA ARG A 19 0.20 -9.46 0.75
C ARG A 19 -0.95 -10.18 0.04
N TYR A 20 -1.70 -10.94 0.80
CA TYR A 20 -2.85 -11.66 0.24
C TYR A 20 -4.09 -10.76 0.27
N VAL A 21 -4.04 -9.71 -0.51
CA VAL A 21 -5.11 -8.73 -0.60
C VAL A 21 -5.34 -8.34 -2.05
N ASP A 22 -6.57 -7.94 -2.34
CA ASP A 22 -6.91 -7.42 -3.66
C ASP A 22 -6.77 -5.90 -3.63
N TYR A 23 -5.73 -5.39 -4.26
CA TYR A 23 -5.45 -3.97 -4.33
C TYR A 23 -5.76 -3.36 -5.70
N SER A 24 -6.57 -4.07 -6.49
CA SER A 24 -6.90 -3.60 -7.84
C SER A 24 -7.63 -2.26 -7.85
N GLN A 25 -8.27 -1.91 -6.75
CA GLN A 25 -8.98 -0.64 -6.62
C GLN A 25 -8.24 0.34 -5.70
N VAL A 26 -6.96 0.14 -5.52
CA VAL A 26 -6.12 1.05 -4.76
C VAL A 26 -5.23 1.83 -5.72
N ASP A 27 -5.31 3.14 -5.65
CA ASP A 27 -4.47 4.02 -6.44
C ASP A 27 -3.27 4.44 -5.59
N VAL A 28 -2.08 4.38 -6.18
CA VAL A 28 -0.84 4.72 -5.51
C VAL A 28 -0.13 5.81 -6.29
N ARG A 29 0.21 6.90 -5.61
CA ARG A 29 1.03 7.96 -6.18
C ARG A 29 2.14 8.33 -5.21
N VAL A 30 3.32 8.60 -5.74
CA VAL A 30 4.44 9.01 -4.93
C VAL A 30 4.96 10.34 -5.46
N ILE A 31 5.01 11.33 -4.60
CA ILE A 31 5.51 12.66 -4.94
C ILE A 31 6.49 13.09 -3.85
N HIS A 32 7.75 13.29 -4.24
CA HIS A 32 8.82 13.70 -3.33
C HIS A 32 8.91 12.82 -2.08
N GLY A 33 8.75 11.52 -2.27
CA GLY A 33 8.85 10.56 -1.18
C GLY A 33 7.59 10.42 -0.33
N VAL A 34 6.56 11.19 -0.62
CA VAL A 34 5.27 11.05 0.07
C VAL A 34 4.38 10.13 -0.74
N VAL A 35 3.94 9.06 -0.10
CA VAL A 35 3.09 8.04 -0.74
C VAL A 35 1.63 8.39 -0.49
N TYR A 36 0.90 8.61 -1.56
CA TYR A 36 -0.54 8.86 -1.49
C TYR A 36 -1.26 7.61 -1.95
N MET A 37 -2.02 7.02 -1.06
CA MET A 37 -2.80 5.82 -1.36
C MET A 37 -4.27 6.09 -1.10
N ARG A 38 -5.09 5.76 -2.07
CA ARG A 38 -6.53 5.94 -1.94
C ARG A 38 -7.26 4.84 -2.67
N GLY A 39 -8.46 4.56 -2.25
CA GLY A 39 -9.29 3.57 -2.88
C GLY A 39 -9.82 2.54 -1.91
N LEU A 40 -9.86 1.30 -2.36
CA LEU A 40 -10.52 0.24 -1.60
C LEU A 40 -9.67 -1.02 -1.62
N LEU A 41 -9.41 -1.54 -0.44
CA LEU A 41 -8.70 -2.81 -0.25
C LEU A 41 -9.74 -3.88 -0.01
N LYS A 42 -9.64 -4.99 -0.75
CA LYS A 42 -10.62 -6.06 -0.68
C LYS A 42 -9.92 -7.39 -0.41
N ARG A 43 -10.71 -8.38 0.00
CA ARG A 43 -10.19 -9.73 0.15
C ARG A 43 -10.09 -10.41 -1.20
N LEU A 44 -9.04 -11.22 -1.35
CA LEU A 44 -8.98 -12.13 -2.47
C LEU A 44 -10.01 -13.25 -2.26
N ARG A 45 -10.55 -13.75 -3.36
CA ARG A 45 -11.56 -14.82 -3.30
C ARG A 45 -11.08 -16.04 -2.54
N ASN A 46 -9.83 -16.42 -2.75
CA ASN A 46 -9.28 -17.64 -2.18
C ASN A 46 -8.67 -17.43 -0.80
N HIS A 47 -8.83 -16.23 -0.23
CA HIS A 47 -8.31 -15.93 1.10
C HIS A 47 -9.36 -15.20 1.95
N PRO A 48 -10.52 -15.85 2.20
CA PRO A 48 -11.58 -15.20 2.99
C PRO A 48 -11.24 -15.03 4.46
N GLU A 49 -10.20 -15.71 4.93
CA GLU A 49 -9.78 -15.63 6.34
C GLU A 49 -8.97 -14.37 6.65
N VAL A 50 -8.56 -13.61 5.62
CA VAL A 50 -7.69 -12.46 5.82
C VAL A 50 -8.44 -11.32 6.51
N ASP A 51 -7.81 -10.77 7.54
CA ASP A 51 -8.31 -9.59 8.24
C ASP A 51 -7.77 -8.35 7.54
N LEU A 52 -8.62 -7.67 6.79
CA LEU A 52 -8.21 -6.53 5.98
C LEU A 52 -7.70 -5.35 6.80
N GLU A 53 -8.30 -5.11 7.96
CA GLU A 53 -7.84 -4.02 8.83
C GLU A 53 -6.41 -4.28 9.30
N ARG A 54 -6.15 -5.51 9.68
CA ARG A 54 -4.81 -5.89 10.10
C ARG A 54 -3.82 -5.80 8.95
N GLU A 55 -4.21 -6.24 7.76
CA GLU A 55 -3.35 -6.13 6.59
C GLU A 55 -3.04 -4.68 6.26
N ALA A 56 -4.04 -3.82 6.35
CA ALA A 56 -3.83 -2.39 6.12
C ALA A 56 -2.82 -1.81 7.10
N GLU A 57 -2.93 -2.17 8.36
CA GLU A 57 -1.97 -1.71 9.37
C GLU A 57 -0.56 -2.21 9.10
N LEU A 58 -0.44 -3.48 8.72
CA LEU A 58 0.86 -4.08 8.42
C LEU A 58 1.50 -3.41 7.20
N ILE A 59 0.72 -3.16 6.17
CA ILE A 59 1.22 -2.49 4.98
C ILE A 59 1.78 -1.12 5.35
N ARG A 60 1.03 -0.33 6.12
CA ARG A 60 1.50 0.99 6.54
C ARG A 60 2.76 0.89 7.38
N LYS A 61 2.80 -0.08 8.30
CA LYS A 61 3.97 -0.26 9.16
C LYS A 61 5.21 -0.61 8.35
N ILE A 62 5.07 -1.54 7.40
CA ILE A 62 6.18 -1.96 6.55
C ILE A 62 6.70 -0.78 5.73
N LEU A 63 5.79 -0.02 5.14
CA LEU A 63 6.17 1.10 4.30
C LEU A 63 6.85 2.22 5.11
N ARG A 64 6.41 2.45 6.33
CA ARG A 64 7.02 3.47 7.19
C ARG A 64 8.46 3.16 7.57
N GLN A 65 8.85 1.90 7.50
CA GLN A 65 10.21 1.49 7.84
C GLN A 65 11.19 1.72 6.69
N ARG A 66 10.69 2.10 5.52
CA ARG A 66 11.55 2.32 4.36
C ARG A 66 12.08 3.73 4.36
N PRO A 67 13.41 3.91 4.28
CA PRO A 67 13.99 5.25 4.32
C PRO A 67 13.61 6.11 3.11
N GLU A 68 13.24 5.47 2.00
CA GLU A 68 12.82 6.19 0.79
C GLU A 68 11.47 6.87 0.96
N ILE A 69 10.68 6.42 1.94
CA ILE A 69 9.32 6.93 2.16
C ILE A 69 9.34 7.93 3.31
N ARG A 70 9.00 9.16 3.00
CA ARG A 70 8.99 10.25 3.98
C ARG A 70 7.70 10.29 4.77
N ALA A 71 6.59 9.99 4.11
CA ALA A 71 5.29 10.02 4.75
C ALA A 71 4.29 9.23 3.92
N ILE A 72 3.20 8.84 4.53
CA ILE A 72 2.13 8.11 3.87
C ILE A 72 0.82 8.84 4.14
N VAL A 73 0.12 9.18 3.08
CA VAL A 73 -1.24 9.69 3.16
C VAL A 73 -2.15 8.54 2.81
N TRP A 74 -2.84 8.02 3.80
CA TRP A 74 -3.62 6.79 3.68
C TRP A 74 -5.10 7.12 3.64
N GLU A 75 -5.69 6.96 2.47
CA GLU A 75 -7.11 7.19 2.24
C GLU A 75 -7.75 5.94 1.64
N VAL A 76 -7.40 4.80 2.21
CA VAL A 76 -7.85 3.50 1.71
C VAL A 76 -8.85 2.91 2.70
N GLY A 77 -10.03 2.57 2.19
CA GLY A 77 -11.02 1.85 2.96
C GLY A 77 -10.85 0.35 2.79
N THR A 78 -11.54 -0.40 3.62
CA THR A 78 -11.56 -1.85 3.49
C THR A 78 -12.98 -2.32 3.21
N ALA A 79 -13.11 -3.25 2.27
CA ALA A 79 -14.41 -3.83 1.92
C ALA A 79 -14.43 -5.28 2.35
N ASN A 80 -15.32 -5.58 3.25
CA ASN A 80 -15.49 -6.95 3.73
C ASN A 80 -16.47 -7.72 2.87
#